data_ee60c6ef0fd196e33dd7837d5d0959ce
#
_entry.id   ee60c6ef0fd196e33dd7837d5d0959ce
#
_cell.length_a   1.000
_cell.length_b   1.000
_cell.length_c   1.000
_cell.angle_alpha   90.00
_cell.angle_beta   90.00
_cell.angle_gamma   90.00
#
_symmetry.space_group_name_H-M   'P 1'
#
loop_
_entity.id
_entity.type
_entity.pdbx_description
1 polymer ?
#
loop_
_entity_poly.entity_id
_entity_poly.type
_entity_poly.pdbx_seq_one_letter_code
_entity_poly.pdbx_strand_id
1 'polypeptide(L)'
;MWGKIRINLRTPPYYCIVSTPNTNISLKDYNTFGLDVLAKEVIFIKDLKQLNEVSNLKEVMFIGGGSNILLTENIEKTVLVNQTKGICTVTEDDSHIELAVASGENWHELVLHCIEKGYGGIENMSLIPGSVGAAPMQNIGAYGKEVKDVLTYVEAVNLDTRELKRFTNEECEFGYRESIFKKEAKGQYFISSIGIRLTKRDHKLNTSYGDIENYLQEHGSSTPTIRDVSNAVIAIRQSKLPDPAELGNSGSFFKNPVIEKAHFDTLKEKNPEIKSYPAADGRIKVPAGWLIESLGWKGKRVGNTGSHAKQALVLVNYGNAQGHEVYDLAKAIQKSVLDTYQIDLEMEVNVV
;
A
#
# COMPACT_ATOMS: atom_id res chain seq x y z
N MET A 1 -16.62 -18.15 -27.62
CA MET A 1 -15.37 -18.47 -28.36
C MET A 1 -14.45 -17.25 -28.22
N TRP A 2 -13.59 -17.25 -27.22
CA TRP A 2 -12.67 -16.12 -26.90
C TRP A 2 -11.35 -16.42 -27.57
N GLY A 3 -11.01 -15.64 -28.60
CA GLY A 3 -9.75 -15.77 -29.32
C GLY A 3 -8.55 -15.38 -28.45
N LYS A 4 -7.55 -16.24 -28.39
CA LYS A 4 -6.24 -15.95 -27.82
C LYS A 4 -5.62 -14.80 -28.61
N ILE A 5 -5.52 -13.61 -28.01
CA ILE A 5 -4.73 -12.51 -28.56
C ILE A 5 -3.26 -12.92 -28.36
N ARG A 6 -2.65 -13.48 -29.38
CA ARG A 6 -1.19 -13.57 -29.46
C ARG A 6 -0.66 -12.20 -29.83
N ILE A 7 -0.04 -11.52 -28.88
CA ILE A 7 0.75 -10.33 -29.19
C ILE A 7 1.97 -10.79 -30.00
N ASN A 8 1.94 -10.49 -31.29
CA ASN A 8 2.99 -10.89 -32.24
C ASN A 8 4.16 -9.89 -32.10
N LEU A 9 5.18 -10.25 -31.34
CA LEU A 9 6.35 -9.42 -31.03
C LEU A 9 7.39 -9.40 -32.21
N ARG A 10 6.95 -9.39 -33.46
CA ARG A 10 7.85 -9.13 -34.59
C ARG A 10 7.73 -7.66 -34.98
N THR A 11 8.63 -6.84 -34.47
CA THR A 11 8.88 -5.48 -34.95
C THR A 11 10.31 -5.37 -35.48
N PRO A 12 10.54 -4.54 -36.53
CA PRO A 12 11.86 -4.34 -37.13
C PRO A 12 12.82 -3.59 -36.17
N PRO A 13 14.12 -3.55 -36.48
CA PRO A 13 15.16 -3.11 -35.56
C PRO A 13 15.09 -1.59 -35.38
N TYR A 14 14.37 -1.14 -34.40
CA TYR A 14 14.56 0.20 -33.83
C TYR A 14 15.55 0.08 -32.69
N TYR A 15 16.57 0.93 -32.76
CA TYR A 15 17.64 1.07 -31.78
C TYR A 15 17.14 0.85 -30.37
N CYS A 16 17.57 -0.25 -29.75
CA CYS A 16 17.51 -0.42 -28.32
C CYS A 16 18.24 0.77 -27.68
N ILE A 17 17.50 1.68 -27.08
CA ILE A 17 18.08 2.54 -26.06
C ILE A 17 18.22 1.62 -24.85
N VAL A 18 19.31 0.88 -24.80
CA VAL A 18 19.80 0.26 -23.58
C VAL A 18 20.04 1.44 -22.64
N SER A 19 19.15 1.67 -21.71
CA SER A 19 19.43 2.57 -20.60
C SER A 19 20.64 1.97 -19.91
N THR A 20 21.81 2.61 -20.07
CA THR A 20 23.01 2.20 -19.32
C THR A 20 22.62 2.05 -17.86
N PRO A 21 22.87 0.90 -17.22
CA PRO A 21 22.51 0.70 -15.83
C PRO A 21 23.17 1.80 -15.00
N ASN A 22 22.34 2.52 -14.24
CA ASN A 22 22.85 3.47 -13.27
C ASN A 22 23.39 2.68 -12.08
N THR A 23 24.68 2.80 -11.81
CA THR A 23 25.37 2.04 -10.74
C THR A 23 25.58 2.91 -9.51
N ASN A 24 25.53 2.31 -8.33
CA ASN A 24 25.70 2.97 -7.02
C ASN A 24 24.76 4.16 -6.82
N ILE A 25 23.49 3.95 -7.09
CA ILE A 25 22.44 4.98 -6.99
C ILE A 25 21.83 4.97 -5.60
N SER A 26 21.72 6.15 -4.99
CA SER A 26 20.94 6.33 -3.76
C SER A 26 19.46 6.05 -4.01
N LEU A 27 18.88 5.20 -3.16
CA LEU A 27 17.45 4.92 -3.13
C LEU A 27 16.66 5.89 -2.24
N LYS A 28 17.28 6.97 -1.77
CA LYS A 28 16.67 7.93 -0.85
C LYS A 28 15.36 8.49 -1.39
N ASP A 29 15.31 8.84 -2.67
CA ASP A 29 14.11 9.39 -3.33
C ASP A 29 13.11 8.29 -3.77
N TYR A 30 13.45 7.01 -3.57
CA TYR A 30 12.64 5.85 -3.96
C TYR A 30 12.11 5.07 -2.76
N ASN A 31 12.24 5.61 -1.55
CA ASN A 31 11.59 5.10 -0.34
C ASN A 31 11.07 6.25 0.51
N THR A 32 9.87 6.10 1.06
CA THR A 32 9.21 7.17 1.81
C THR A 32 9.77 7.39 3.22
N PHE A 33 10.62 6.51 3.73
CA PHE A 33 11.43 6.78 4.92
C PHE A 33 12.56 7.78 4.64
N GLY A 34 12.92 8.02 3.37
CA GLY A 34 14.05 8.87 3.00
C GLY A 34 15.41 8.32 3.45
N LEU A 35 15.53 6.98 3.54
CA LEU A 35 16.78 6.31 3.90
C LEU A 35 17.76 6.34 2.74
N ASP A 36 18.98 6.78 3.02
CA ASP A 36 20.05 6.87 2.03
C ASP A 36 20.79 5.53 1.91
N VAL A 37 20.17 4.62 1.18
CA VAL A 37 20.67 3.27 0.89
C VAL A 37 21.10 3.22 -0.57
N LEU A 38 22.27 2.67 -0.85
CA LEU A 38 22.79 2.53 -2.21
C LEU A 38 22.29 1.23 -2.84
N ALA A 39 21.84 1.31 -4.09
CA ALA A 39 21.62 0.15 -4.94
C ALA A 39 22.78 0.01 -5.91
N LYS A 40 23.29 -1.22 -6.06
CA LYS A 40 24.36 -1.53 -7.01
C LYS A 40 23.99 -1.16 -8.44
N GLU A 41 22.74 -1.40 -8.81
CA GLU A 41 22.21 -1.12 -10.14
C GLU A 41 20.73 -0.76 -10.05
N VAL A 42 20.30 0.27 -10.79
CA VAL A 42 18.89 0.70 -10.86
C VAL A 42 18.46 0.79 -12.33
N ILE A 43 17.33 0.15 -12.65
CA ILE A 43 16.69 0.21 -13.96
C ILE A 43 15.26 0.78 -13.78
N PHE A 44 14.92 1.79 -14.58
CA PHE A 44 13.58 2.39 -14.57
C PHE A 44 12.72 1.74 -15.65
N ILE A 45 11.64 1.07 -15.24
CA ILE A 45 10.70 0.39 -16.14
C ILE A 45 9.59 1.36 -16.52
N LYS A 46 9.62 1.85 -17.75
CA LYS A 46 8.58 2.72 -18.35
C LYS A 46 7.69 1.98 -19.35
N ASP A 47 8.18 0.87 -19.89
CA ASP A 47 7.47 -0.03 -20.80
C ASP A 47 7.73 -1.49 -20.33
N LEU A 48 6.69 -2.31 -20.32
CA LEU A 48 6.78 -3.73 -19.93
C LEU A 48 7.77 -4.52 -20.79
N LYS A 49 8.03 -4.09 -22.03
CA LYS A 49 9.01 -4.73 -22.90
C LYS A 49 10.43 -4.69 -22.31
N GLN A 50 10.75 -3.68 -21.51
CA GLN A 50 12.04 -3.57 -20.82
C GLN A 50 12.29 -4.71 -19.84
N LEU A 51 11.25 -5.38 -19.34
CA LEU A 51 11.41 -6.59 -18.54
C LEU A 51 12.13 -7.71 -19.30
N ASN A 52 12.00 -7.74 -20.64
CA ASN A 52 12.67 -8.74 -21.47
C ASN A 52 14.19 -8.53 -21.60
N GLU A 53 14.66 -7.33 -21.28
CA GLU A 53 16.08 -6.96 -21.32
C GLU A 53 16.81 -7.40 -20.05
N VAL A 54 16.07 -7.67 -18.96
CA VAL A 54 16.63 -8.12 -17.68
C VAL A 54 16.85 -9.64 -17.75
N SER A 55 18.08 -10.09 -17.54
CA SER A 55 18.47 -11.50 -17.70
C SER A 55 17.73 -12.43 -16.73
N ASN A 56 17.63 -12.06 -15.45
CA ASN A 56 16.97 -12.84 -14.41
C ASN A 56 16.05 -11.97 -13.53
N LEU A 57 14.76 -12.02 -13.80
CA LEU A 57 13.77 -11.25 -13.05
C LEU A 57 13.52 -11.76 -11.61
N LYS A 58 13.98 -12.96 -11.26
CA LYS A 58 13.88 -13.48 -9.88
C LYS A 58 14.97 -12.93 -8.96
N GLU A 59 16.07 -12.47 -9.51
CA GLU A 59 17.19 -11.91 -8.74
C GLU A 59 17.12 -10.39 -8.61
N VAL A 60 16.01 -9.78 -9.04
CA VAL A 60 15.80 -8.34 -8.91
C VAL A 60 14.91 -8.00 -7.74
N MET A 61 15.00 -6.76 -7.32
CA MET A 61 14.09 -6.15 -6.37
C MET A 61 13.19 -5.15 -7.08
N PHE A 62 11.87 -5.32 -6.98
CA PHE A 62 10.92 -4.37 -7.55
C PHE A 62 10.56 -3.30 -6.53
N ILE A 63 10.62 -2.03 -6.93
CA ILE A 63 10.14 -0.88 -6.15
C ILE A 63 9.04 -0.18 -6.95
N GLY A 64 7.88 0.02 -6.32
CA GLY A 64 6.83 0.91 -6.78
C GLY A 64 7.03 2.32 -6.19
N GLY A 65 6.06 2.80 -5.41
CA GLY A 65 6.18 4.08 -4.72
C GLY A 65 7.07 4.07 -3.46
N GLY A 66 7.68 2.95 -3.10
CA GLY A 66 8.56 2.82 -1.93
C GLY A 66 7.91 3.14 -0.58
N SER A 67 6.58 3.12 -0.50
CA SER A 67 5.81 3.58 0.67
C SER A 67 5.52 2.50 1.71
N ASN A 68 5.92 1.26 1.46
CA ASN A 68 5.73 0.14 2.39
C ASN A 68 6.98 -0.76 2.45
N ILE A 69 8.15 -0.12 2.52
CA ILE A 69 9.45 -0.79 2.53
C ILE A 69 10.38 -0.12 3.54
N LEU A 70 11.14 -0.92 4.26
CA LEU A 70 12.26 -0.50 5.10
C LEU A 70 13.55 -1.11 4.55
N LEU A 71 14.42 -0.27 4.02
CA LEU A 71 15.73 -0.67 3.52
C LEU A 71 16.72 -0.62 4.69
N THR A 72 17.28 -1.77 5.10
CA THR A 72 18.17 -1.85 6.27
C THR A 72 19.64 -1.81 5.92
N GLU A 73 19.99 -2.14 4.66
CA GLU A 73 21.35 -2.17 4.14
C GLU A 73 21.39 -1.83 2.65
N ASN A 74 22.59 -1.69 2.10
CA ASN A 74 22.78 -1.48 0.67
C ASN A 74 22.28 -2.69 -0.14
N ILE A 75 21.71 -2.42 -1.31
CA ILE A 75 21.08 -3.45 -2.15
C ILE A 75 22.06 -3.92 -3.23
N GLU A 76 22.55 -5.13 -3.08
CA GLU A 76 23.47 -5.76 -4.05
C GLU A 76 22.77 -6.29 -5.30
N LYS A 77 21.43 -6.45 -5.26
CA LYS A 77 20.61 -6.85 -6.40
C LYS A 77 20.33 -5.66 -7.31
N THR A 78 20.03 -5.94 -8.58
CA THR A 78 19.43 -4.94 -9.47
C THR A 78 18.06 -4.52 -8.95
N VAL A 79 17.84 -3.22 -8.82
CA VAL A 79 16.55 -2.64 -8.43
C VAL A 79 15.79 -2.20 -9.68
N LEU A 80 14.58 -2.70 -9.87
CA LEU A 80 13.66 -2.27 -10.91
C LEU A 80 12.64 -1.30 -10.33
N VAL A 81 12.73 -0.03 -10.70
CA VAL A 81 11.78 1.00 -10.30
C VAL A 81 10.65 1.07 -11.34
N ASN A 82 9.45 0.74 -10.91
CA ASN A 82 8.28 0.76 -11.79
C ASN A 82 7.75 2.17 -12.02
N GLN A 83 7.85 2.65 -13.26
CA GLN A 83 7.36 3.94 -13.72
C GLN A 83 6.38 3.81 -14.90
N THR A 84 5.77 2.64 -15.11
CA THR A 84 4.78 2.45 -16.18
C THR A 84 3.56 3.35 -15.95
N LYS A 85 3.05 3.95 -17.03
CA LYS A 85 1.95 4.90 -16.96
C LYS A 85 0.83 4.55 -17.93
N GLY A 86 -0.38 4.96 -17.58
CA GLY A 86 -1.56 4.88 -18.43
C GLY A 86 -2.82 4.52 -17.66
N ILE A 87 -3.91 5.20 -17.99
CA ILE A 87 -5.27 4.94 -17.53
C ILE A 87 -6.12 4.83 -18.80
N CYS A 88 -6.72 3.67 -19.04
CA CYS A 88 -7.51 3.40 -20.22
C CYS A 88 -8.90 2.91 -19.83
N THR A 89 -9.94 3.37 -20.55
CA THR A 89 -11.29 2.82 -20.41
C THR A 89 -11.36 1.47 -21.11
N VAL A 90 -11.80 0.44 -20.38
CA VAL A 90 -12.03 -0.91 -20.90
C VAL A 90 -13.47 -1.06 -21.36
N THR A 91 -14.42 -0.74 -20.48
CA THR A 91 -15.85 -0.71 -20.77
C THR A 91 -16.51 0.46 -20.05
N GLU A 92 -17.59 0.95 -20.62
CA GLU A 92 -18.36 2.04 -20.05
C GLU A 92 -19.84 1.85 -20.41
N ASP A 93 -20.70 2.04 -19.40
CA ASP A 93 -22.15 2.12 -19.58
C ASP A 93 -22.69 3.39 -18.89
N ASP A 94 -24.01 3.52 -18.77
CA ASP A 94 -24.65 4.69 -18.16
C ASP A 94 -24.35 4.85 -16.67
N SER A 95 -24.05 3.78 -15.96
CA SER A 95 -23.92 3.73 -14.50
C SER A 95 -22.52 3.40 -14.01
N HIS A 96 -21.70 2.73 -14.82
CA HIS A 96 -20.38 2.27 -14.46
C HIS A 96 -19.33 2.53 -15.53
N ILE A 97 -18.09 2.56 -15.10
CA ILE A 97 -16.90 2.55 -15.94
C ILE A 97 -15.93 1.52 -15.41
N GLU A 98 -15.28 0.80 -16.31
CA GLU A 98 -14.14 -0.06 -15.99
C GLU A 98 -12.87 0.55 -16.57
N LEU A 99 -11.88 0.75 -15.73
CA LEU A 99 -10.58 1.31 -16.09
C LEU A 99 -9.50 0.24 -15.97
N ALA A 100 -8.61 0.17 -16.96
CA ALA A 100 -7.32 -0.50 -16.84
C ALA A 100 -6.28 0.56 -16.45
N VAL A 101 -5.57 0.32 -15.35
CA VAL A 101 -4.62 1.28 -14.79
C VAL A 101 -3.24 0.63 -14.69
N ALA A 102 -2.22 1.28 -15.27
CA ALA A 102 -0.85 0.82 -15.23
C ALA A 102 -0.31 0.82 -13.79
N SER A 103 0.48 -0.18 -13.45
CA SER A 103 0.93 -0.42 -12.08
C SER A 103 1.87 0.64 -11.51
N GLY A 104 2.54 1.43 -12.34
CA GLY A 104 3.41 2.54 -11.94
C GLY A 104 2.69 3.88 -11.75
N GLU A 105 1.35 3.93 -11.93
CA GLU A 105 0.57 5.12 -11.56
C GLU A 105 0.60 5.33 -10.05
N ASN A 106 0.54 6.61 -9.61
CA ASN A 106 0.38 6.94 -8.21
C ASN A 106 -1.07 6.69 -7.79
N TRP A 107 -1.27 5.99 -6.67
CA TRP A 107 -2.61 5.64 -6.19
C TRP A 107 -3.46 6.87 -5.88
N HIS A 108 -2.91 7.86 -5.17
CA HIS A 108 -3.69 9.05 -4.79
C HIS A 108 -4.05 9.89 -6.02
N GLU A 109 -3.14 10.04 -6.97
CA GLU A 109 -3.40 10.74 -8.24
C GLU A 109 -4.51 10.03 -9.04
N LEU A 110 -4.53 8.69 -9.04
CA LEU A 110 -5.64 7.91 -9.62
C LEU A 110 -6.97 8.24 -8.93
N VAL A 111 -7.00 8.31 -7.58
CA VAL A 111 -8.21 8.68 -6.84
C VAL A 111 -8.70 10.06 -7.24
N LEU A 112 -7.80 11.05 -7.27
CA LEU A 112 -8.14 12.43 -7.67
C LEU A 112 -8.64 12.50 -9.11
N HIS A 113 -7.99 11.81 -10.05
CA HIS A 113 -8.43 11.69 -11.43
C HIS A 113 -9.86 11.13 -11.54
N CYS A 114 -10.15 10.05 -10.80
CA CYS A 114 -11.48 9.46 -10.81
C CYS A 114 -12.54 10.42 -10.23
N ILE A 115 -12.25 11.13 -9.14
CA ILE A 115 -13.15 12.12 -8.55
C ILE A 115 -13.42 13.28 -9.51
N GLU A 116 -12.42 13.77 -10.23
CA GLU A 116 -12.59 14.83 -11.24
C GLU A 116 -13.51 14.40 -12.38
N LYS A 117 -13.48 13.13 -12.75
CA LYS A 117 -14.35 12.53 -13.77
C LYS A 117 -15.73 12.14 -13.25
N GLY A 118 -16.00 12.30 -11.94
CA GLY A 118 -17.25 11.86 -11.32
C GLY A 118 -17.34 10.35 -11.12
N TYR A 119 -16.21 9.64 -11.03
CA TYR A 119 -16.16 8.19 -10.83
C TYR A 119 -15.97 7.88 -9.34
N GLY A 120 -16.97 7.24 -8.72
CA GLY A 120 -16.99 6.90 -7.29
C GLY A 120 -16.66 5.45 -6.99
N GLY A 121 -16.19 5.18 -5.76
CA GLY A 121 -15.90 3.85 -5.21
C GLY A 121 -14.52 3.76 -4.57
N ILE A 122 -13.61 4.74 -4.82
CA ILE A 122 -12.25 4.77 -4.25
C ILE A 122 -11.96 6.04 -3.43
N GLU A 123 -12.92 6.92 -3.24
CA GLU A 123 -12.80 8.20 -2.51
C GLU A 123 -12.32 8.02 -1.07
N ASN A 124 -12.74 6.96 -0.38
CA ASN A 124 -12.30 6.62 0.99
C ASN A 124 -10.82 6.22 1.06
N MET A 125 -10.23 5.85 -0.06
CA MET A 125 -8.82 5.45 -0.15
C MET A 125 -7.92 6.61 -0.60
N SER A 126 -8.40 7.85 -0.49
CA SER A 126 -7.63 9.07 -0.74
C SER A 126 -6.40 9.15 0.15
N LEU A 127 -5.34 9.77 -0.37
CA LEU A 127 -4.06 10.00 0.31
C LEU A 127 -3.36 8.71 0.81
N ILE A 128 -3.71 7.52 0.30
CA ILE A 128 -2.87 6.33 0.49
C ILE A 128 -1.64 6.48 -0.40
N PRO A 129 -0.42 6.46 0.16
CA PRO A 129 0.79 6.58 -0.64
C PRO A 129 1.10 5.29 -1.39
N GLY A 130 1.89 5.41 -2.45
CA GLY A 130 2.39 4.27 -3.21
C GLY A 130 1.82 4.18 -4.63
N SER A 131 2.21 3.13 -5.33
CA SER A 131 1.80 2.87 -6.71
C SER A 131 0.59 1.95 -6.80
N VAL A 132 -0.13 2.05 -7.91
CA VAL A 132 -1.30 1.23 -8.22
C VAL A 132 -0.97 -0.27 -8.19
N GLY A 133 0.20 -0.69 -8.68
CA GLY A 133 0.61 -2.09 -8.65
C GLY A 133 0.88 -2.66 -7.25
N ALA A 134 1.11 -1.78 -6.26
CA ALA A 134 1.24 -2.21 -4.87
C ALA A 134 -0.14 -2.41 -4.18
N ALA A 135 -1.20 -1.84 -4.75
CA ALA A 135 -2.53 -1.90 -4.15
C ALA A 135 -3.06 -3.33 -3.94
N PRO A 136 -3.03 -4.24 -4.93
CA PRO A 136 -3.51 -5.61 -4.74
C PRO A 136 -2.55 -6.48 -3.93
N MET A 137 -1.28 -6.10 -3.76
CA MET A 137 -0.32 -6.88 -2.97
C MET A 137 -0.82 -7.20 -1.57
N GLN A 138 -1.40 -6.23 -0.91
CA GLN A 138 -1.92 -6.35 0.46
C GLN A 138 -3.35 -5.82 0.61
N ASN A 139 -4.12 -5.85 -0.48
CA ASN A 139 -5.50 -5.38 -0.44
C ASN A 139 -5.60 -4.04 0.30
N ILE A 140 -4.94 -3.00 -0.23
CA ILE A 140 -4.93 -1.70 0.44
C ILE A 140 -6.34 -1.24 0.76
N GLY A 141 -6.49 -0.55 1.88
CA GLY A 141 -7.79 -0.03 2.27
C GLY A 141 -7.71 0.96 3.41
N ALA A 142 -8.69 1.83 3.45
CA ALA A 142 -8.87 2.82 4.49
C ALA A 142 -10.34 3.19 4.63
N TYR A 143 -10.75 3.62 5.81
CA TYR A 143 -12.09 4.15 6.09
C TYR A 143 -13.23 3.25 5.59
N GLY A 144 -13.11 1.94 5.84
CA GLY A 144 -14.14 0.95 5.52
C GLY A 144 -14.25 0.56 4.05
N LYS A 145 -13.26 0.91 3.22
CA LYS A 145 -13.12 0.48 1.81
C LYS A 145 -11.78 -0.21 1.60
N GLU A 146 -11.78 -1.22 0.76
CA GLU A 146 -10.59 -1.97 0.32
C GLU A 146 -10.53 -2.04 -1.20
N VAL A 147 -9.34 -2.23 -1.78
CA VAL A 147 -9.19 -2.28 -3.25
C VAL A 147 -10.00 -3.42 -3.87
N LYS A 148 -10.16 -4.55 -3.16
CA LYS A 148 -10.98 -5.68 -3.61
C LYS A 148 -12.44 -5.31 -3.90
N ASP A 149 -12.96 -4.23 -3.28
CA ASP A 149 -14.36 -3.81 -3.44
C ASP A 149 -14.64 -3.27 -4.85
N VAL A 150 -13.61 -2.82 -5.55
CA VAL A 150 -13.71 -2.22 -6.90
C VAL A 150 -12.85 -2.94 -7.94
N LEU A 151 -11.89 -3.75 -7.53
CA LEU A 151 -10.96 -4.45 -8.42
C LEU A 151 -11.68 -5.54 -9.18
N THR A 152 -11.52 -5.58 -10.51
CA THR A 152 -12.08 -6.62 -11.40
C THR A 152 -11.05 -7.67 -11.75
N TYR A 153 -9.80 -7.27 -11.97
CA TYR A 153 -8.69 -8.16 -12.25
C TYR A 153 -7.33 -7.54 -11.90
N VAL A 154 -6.32 -8.39 -11.82
CA VAL A 154 -4.91 -8.03 -11.80
C VAL A 154 -4.23 -8.67 -13.00
N GLU A 155 -3.52 -7.91 -13.81
CA GLU A 155 -2.59 -8.44 -14.80
C GLU A 155 -1.17 -8.43 -14.25
N ALA A 156 -0.50 -9.54 -14.39
CA ALA A 156 0.87 -9.69 -13.89
C ALA A 156 1.73 -10.54 -14.83
N VAL A 157 2.99 -10.15 -14.97
CA VAL A 157 3.99 -10.89 -15.75
C VAL A 157 4.64 -11.92 -14.83
N ASN A 158 4.58 -13.19 -15.22
CA ASN A 158 5.30 -14.26 -14.53
C ASN A 158 6.82 -14.05 -14.70
N LEU A 159 7.57 -14.04 -13.59
CA LEU A 159 9.00 -13.71 -13.59
C LEU A 159 9.87 -14.80 -14.20
N ASP A 160 9.36 -16.04 -14.32
CA ASP A 160 10.07 -17.15 -14.98
C ASP A 160 9.77 -17.20 -16.46
N THR A 161 8.47 -17.32 -16.78
CA THR A 161 8.02 -17.59 -18.17
C THR A 161 7.90 -16.31 -18.99
N ARG A 162 7.86 -15.13 -18.33
CA ARG A 162 7.57 -13.80 -18.90
C ARG A 162 6.19 -13.70 -19.57
N GLU A 163 5.33 -14.66 -19.32
CA GLU A 163 3.96 -14.66 -19.80
C GLU A 163 3.09 -13.75 -18.95
N LEU A 164 2.18 -13.03 -19.60
CA LEU A 164 1.18 -12.24 -18.93
C LEU A 164 0.06 -13.16 -18.45
N LYS A 165 -0.26 -13.11 -17.16
CA LYS A 165 -1.41 -13.78 -16.56
C LYS A 165 -2.38 -12.73 -16.01
N ARG A 166 -3.69 -12.94 -16.23
CA ARG A 166 -4.76 -12.19 -15.60
C ARG A 166 -5.34 -13.03 -14.47
N PHE A 167 -5.41 -12.43 -13.29
CA PHE A 167 -6.06 -12.98 -12.10
C PHE A 167 -7.40 -12.28 -11.92
N THR A 168 -8.48 -13.01 -11.72
CA THR A 168 -9.76 -12.43 -11.30
C THR A 168 -9.68 -11.93 -9.86
N ASN A 169 -10.72 -11.21 -9.42
CA ASN A 169 -10.80 -10.76 -8.01
C ASN A 169 -10.76 -11.97 -7.06
N GLU A 170 -11.50 -13.04 -7.38
CA GLU A 170 -11.54 -14.27 -6.58
C GLU A 170 -10.17 -14.97 -6.52
N GLU A 171 -9.46 -15.06 -7.67
CA GLU A 171 -8.14 -15.68 -7.74
C GLU A 171 -7.08 -14.87 -6.96
N CYS A 172 -7.34 -13.59 -6.64
CA CYS A 172 -6.45 -12.80 -5.81
C CYS A 172 -6.54 -13.15 -4.31
N GLU A 173 -7.54 -13.92 -3.87
CA GLU A 173 -7.72 -14.41 -2.49
C GLU A 173 -7.53 -13.32 -1.42
N PHE A 174 -8.17 -12.18 -1.63
CA PHE A 174 -8.02 -11.02 -0.76
C PHE A 174 -8.52 -11.25 0.66
N GLY A 175 -7.67 -10.93 1.63
CA GLY A 175 -7.97 -10.86 3.05
C GLY A 175 -7.57 -9.51 3.66
N TYR A 176 -7.64 -9.42 4.99
CA TYR A 176 -7.17 -8.23 5.70
C TYR A 176 -5.66 -8.09 5.59
N ARG A 177 -5.18 -7.13 4.81
CA ARG A 177 -3.77 -6.91 4.47
C ARG A 177 -3.10 -8.13 3.84
N GLU A 178 -3.88 -8.91 3.09
CA GLU A 178 -3.46 -10.17 2.48
C GLU A 178 -3.96 -10.30 1.04
N SER A 179 -3.19 -11.02 0.23
CA SER A 179 -3.57 -11.52 -1.10
C SER A 179 -2.71 -12.73 -1.46
N ILE A 180 -3.04 -13.40 -2.56
CA ILE A 180 -2.21 -14.47 -3.13
C ILE A 180 -0.76 -14.00 -3.40
N PHE A 181 -0.57 -12.72 -3.74
CA PHE A 181 0.75 -12.14 -4.04
C PHE A 181 1.66 -12.01 -2.80
N LYS A 182 1.11 -12.13 -1.59
CA LYS A 182 1.88 -12.23 -0.33
C LYS A 182 2.08 -13.67 0.14
N LYS A 183 1.39 -14.64 -0.46
CA LYS A 183 1.40 -16.07 -0.11
C LYS A 183 1.97 -16.90 -1.25
N GLU A 184 1.14 -17.71 -1.91
CA GLU A 184 1.54 -18.71 -2.89
C GLU A 184 2.23 -18.10 -4.11
N ALA A 185 1.81 -16.91 -4.54
CA ALA A 185 2.40 -16.20 -5.68
C ALA A 185 3.51 -15.19 -5.29
N LYS A 186 3.96 -15.20 -4.01
CA LYS A 186 5.00 -14.28 -3.54
C LYS A 186 6.28 -14.45 -4.34
N GLY A 187 6.78 -13.33 -4.90
CA GLY A 187 8.02 -13.30 -5.69
C GLY A 187 7.95 -13.98 -7.04
N GLN A 188 6.74 -14.37 -7.51
CA GLN A 188 6.57 -15.04 -8.81
C GLN A 188 6.06 -14.12 -9.92
N TYR A 189 5.52 -12.96 -9.56
CA TYR A 189 4.86 -12.06 -10.52
C TYR A 189 5.24 -10.60 -10.33
N PHE A 190 5.39 -9.90 -11.44
CA PHE A 190 5.39 -8.44 -11.50
C PHE A 190 4.00 -7.96 -11.92
N ILE A 191 3.29 -7.25 -11.05
CA ILE A 191 1.98 -6.69 -11.37
C ILE A 191 2.19 -5.56 -12.39
N SER A 192 1.55 -5.68 -13.56
CA SER A 192 1.67 -4.75 -14.68
C SER A 192 0.52 -3.76 -14.79
N SER A 193 -0.70 -4.20 -14.45
CA SER A 193 -1.90 -3.35 -14.43
C SER A 193 -2.96 -3.94 -13.51
N ILE A 194 -3.95 -3.11 -13.16
CA ILE A 194 -5.19 -3.55 -12.52
C ILE A 194 -6.39 -3.07 -13.30
N GLY A 195 -7.48 -3.84 -13.26
CA GLY A 195 -8.81 -3.44 -13.67
C GLY A 195 -9.60 -2.98 -12.44
N ILE A 196 -10.25 -1.82 -12.52
CA ILE A 196 -11.16 -1.34 -11.48
C ILE A 196 -12.49 -0.90 -12.10
N ARG A 197 -13.60 -1.28 -11.44
CA ARG A 197 -14.95 -0.87 -11.84
C ARG A 197 -15.50 0.14 -10.86
N LEU A 198 -15.86 1.32 -11.37
CA LEU A 198 -16.32 2.47 -10.61
C LEU A 198 -17.72 2.88 -11.03
N THR A 199 -18.44 3.56 -10.14
CA THR A 199 -19.76 4.12 -10.45
C THR A 199 -19.63 5.49 -11.08
N LYS A 200 -20.52 5.85 -12.02
CA LYS A 200 -20.63 7.17 -12.65
C LYS A 200 -21.74 8.03 -12.05
N ARG A 201 -22.71 7.40 -11.41
CA ARG A 201 -23.85 8.01 -10.73
C ARG A 201 -24.34 7.12 -9.60
N ASP A 202 -25.26 7.61 -8.78
CA ASP A 202 -25.89 6.89 -7.67
C ASP A 202 -24.87 6.27 -6.73
N HIS A 203 -23.82 7.05 -6.40
CA HIS A 203 -22.70 6.60 -5.59
C HIS A 203 -23.15 6.18 -4.18
N LYS A 204 -22.76 4.97 -3.77
CA LYS A 204 -22.96 4.49 -2.38
C LYS A 204 -21.77 4.94 -1.54
N LEU A 205 -21.88 6.13 -0.96
CA LEU A 205 -20.83 6.70 -0.13
C LEU A 205 -20.73 5.96 1.20
N ASN A 206 -19.48 5.70 1.63
CA ASN A 206 -19.22 5.18 2.98
C ASN A 206 -18.72 6.31 3.87
N THR A 207 -19.61 6.87 4.70
CA THR A 207 -19.33 7.99 5.60
C THR A 207 -19.30 7.59 7.07
N SER A 208 -19.73 6.36 7.41
CA SER A 208 -19.91 5.90 8.79
C SER A 208 -18.60 5.48 9.47
N TYR A 209 -17.49 5.46 8.78
CA TYR A 209 -16.20 5.01 9.33
C TYR A 209 -15.34 6.18 9.80
N GLY A 210 -14.91 6.11 11.06
CA GLY A 210 -14.02 7.13 11.64
C GLY A 210 -14.73 8.48 11.83
N ASP A 211 -13.96 9.55 11.60
CA ASP A 211 -14.44 10.93 11.82
C ASP A 211 -15.05 11.57 10.56
N ILE A 212 -15.31 10.78 9.49
CA ILE A 212 -15.81 11.32 8.21
C ILE A 212 -17.17 12.02 8.40
N GLU A 213 -18.11 11.38 9.08
CA GLU A 213 -19.43 11.93 9.31
C GLU A 213 -19.36 13.25 10.09
N ASN A 214 -18.58 13.31 11.16
CA ASN A 214 -18.36 14.52 11.94
C ASN A 214 -17.76 15.64 11.06
N TYR A 215 -16.73 15.32 10.28
CA TYR A 215 -16.12 16.28 9.38
C TYR A 215 -17.11 16.86 8.37
N LEU A 216 -17.95 15.99 7.75
CA LEU A 216 -18.96 16.42 6.78
C LEU A 216 -20.03 17.32 7.41
N GLN A 217 -20.48 17.00 8.63
CA GLN A 217 -21.42 17.82 9.39
C GLN A 217 -20.84 19.20 9.73
N GLU A 218 -19.60 19.25 10.22
CA GLU A 218 -18.90 20.50 10.55
C GLU A 218 -18.69 21.41 9.31
N HIS A 219 -18.56 20.82 8.12
CA HIS A 219 -18.37 21.55 6.87
C HIS A 219 -19.66 21.75 6.06
N GLY A 220 -20.84 21.52 6.69
CA GLY A 220 -22.15 21.87 6.15
C GLY A 220 -22.62 21.02 4.97
N SER A 221 -22.06 19.82 4.78
CA SER A 221 -22.46 18.92 3.68
C SER A 221 -23.67 18.08 4.09
N SER A 222 -24.88 18.52 3.76
CA SER A 222 -26.12 17.77 4.01
C SER A 222 -26.35 16.63 3.00
N THR A 223 -25.79 16.74 1.82
CA THR A 223 -25.82 15.72 0.75
C THR A 223 -24.40 15.55 0.19
N PRO A 224 -23.54 14.79 0.88
CA PRO A 224 -22.14 14.68 0.50
C PRO A 224 -21.95 14.04 -0.87
N THR A 225 -20.94 14.50 -1.60
CA THR A 225 -20.47 13.95 -2.85
C THR A 225 -19.23 13.09 -2.64
N ILE A 226 -18.78 12.36 -3.68
CA ILE A 226 -17.50 11.62 -3.65
C ILE A 226 -16.32 12.55 -3.35
N ARG A 227 -16.38 13.81 -3.81
CA ARG A 227 -15.36 14.84 -3.54
C ARG A 227 -15.34 15.24 -2.07
N ASP A 228 -16.51 15.41 -1.45
CA ASP A 228 -16.62 15.77 -0.03
C ASP A 228 -16.06 14.65 0.86
N VAL A 229 -16.35 13.39 0.54
CA VAL A 229 -15.77 12.24 1.25
C VAL A 229 -14.25 12.19 1.09
N SER A 230 -13.74 12.39 -0.13
CA SER A 230 -12.30 12.45 -0.39
C SER A 230 -11.61 13.55 0.42
N ASN A 231 -12.19 14.77 0.42
CA ASN A 231 -11.66 15.91 1.17
C ASN A 231 -11.66 15.62 2.68
N ALA A 232 -12.72 15.02 3.21
CA ALA A 232 -12.80 14.60 4.61
C ALA A 232 -11.68 13.60 4.94
N VAL A 233 -11.50 12.57 4.11
CA VAL A 233 -10.44 11.57 4.30
C VAL A 233 -9.06 12.21 4.26
N ILE A 234 -8.78 13.09 3.30
CA ILE A 234 -7.51 13.81 3.18
C ILE A 234 -7.24 14.61 4.47
N ALA A 235 -8.21 15.43 4.91
CA ALA A 235 -8.06 16.27 6.10
C ALA A 235 -7.83 15.44 7.38
N ILE A 236 -8.61 14.35 7.56
CA ILE A 236 -8.48 13.46 8.70
C ILE A 236 -7.09 12.77 8.69
N ARG A 237 -6.61 12.32 7.51
CA ARG A 237 -5.30 11.69 7.39
C ARG A 237 -4.17 12.69 7.68
N GLN A 238 -4.22 13.88 7.12
CA GLN A 238 -3.22 14.93 7.35
C GLN A 238 -3.18 15.39 8.82
N SER A 239 -4.31 15.38 9.53
CA SER A 239 -4.32 15.71 10.96
C SER A 239 -3.61 14.67 11.83
N LYS A 240 -3.56 13.39 11.39
CA LYS A 240 -3.07 12.24 12.19
C LYS A 240 -1.72 11.69 11.71
N LEU A 241 -1.46 11.72 10.41
CA LEU A 241 -0.28 11.10 9.79
C LEU A 241 0.71 12.17 9.33
N PRO A 242 2.02 11.98 9.53
CA PRO A 242 3.02 12.88 8.98
C PRO A 242 3.14 12.69 7.46
N ASP A 243 3.35 13.78 6.74
CA ASP A 243 3.70 13.72 5.33
C ASP A 243 5.11 13.11 5.19
N PRO A 244 5.28 12.01 4.44
CA PRO A 244 6.60 11.42 4.23
C PRO A 244 7.63 12.36 3.58
N ALA A 245 7.17 13.36 2.83
CA ALA A 245 8.06 14.37 2.23
C ALA A 245 8.68 15.30 3.29
N GLU A 246 7.99 15.53 4.43
CA GLU A 246 8.46 16.35 5.52
C GLU A 246 9.13 15.52 6.63
N LEU A 247 8.56 14.35 6.92
CA LEU A 247 9.05 13.45 7.98
C LEU A 247 8.97 12.00 7.48
N GLY A 248 10.12 11.45 7.10
CA GLY A 248 10.23 10.13 6.48
C GLY A 248 9.51 9.04 7.29
N ASN A 249 8.64 8.28 6.64
CA ASN A 249 7.87 7.17 7.24
C ASN A 249 7.25 6.28 6.15
N SER A 250 6.71 5.12 6.54
CA SER A 250 5.97 4.20 5.66
C SER A 250 4.54 3.95 6.13
N GLY A 251 3.90 4.95 6.74
CA GLY A 251 2.58 4.79 7.33
C GLY A 251 2.57 3.87 8.54
N SER A 252 1.51 3.08 8.71
CA SER A 252 1.40 2.13 9.83
C SER A 252 2.44 1.02 9.71
N PHE A 253 3.32 0.92 10.70
CA PHE A 253 4.42 -0.06 10.69
C PHE A 253 3.97 -1.48 11.06
N PHE A 254 2.90 -1.60 11.86
CA PHE A 254 2.37 -2.86 12.33
C PHE A 254 0.91 -3.04 11.92
N LYS A 255 0.51 -4.29 11.67
CA LYS A 255 -0.89 -4.67 11.50
C LYS A 255 -1.63 -4.59 12.85
N ASN A 256 -2.94 -4.36 12.80
CA ASN A 256 -3.78 -4.58 13.97
C ASN A 256 -3.88 -6.08 14.23
N PRO A 257 -3.45 -6.60 15.40
CA PRO A 257 -3.50 -8.01 15.71
C PRO A 257 -4.95 -8.50 15.84
N VAL A 258 -5.17 -9.74 15.41
CA VAL A 258 -6.44 -10.47 15.60
C VAL A 258 -6.17 -11.57 16.61
N ILE A 259 -6.86 -11.51 17.75
CA ILE A 259 -6.67 -12.43 18.89
C ILE A 259 -7.95 -13.19 19.22
N GLU A 260 -7.82 -14.26 19.96
CA GLU A 260 -8.95 -15.03 20.47
C GLU A 260 -9.79 -14.18 21.43
N LYS A 261 -11.14 -14.37 21.40
CA LYS A 261 -12.06 -13.61 22.24
C LYS A 261 -11.75 -13.75 23.73
N ALA A 262 -11.41 -14.94 24.20
CA ALA A 262 -11.07 -15.17 25.61
C ALA A 262 -9.84 -14.38 26.05
N HIS A 263 -8.83 -14.26 25.19
CA HIS A 263 -7.64 -13.42 25.45
C HIS A 263 -8.03 -11.95 25.52
N PHE A 264 -8.85 -11.47 24.56
CA PHE A 264 -9.35 -10.10 24.58
C PHE A 264 -10.15 -9.79 25.85
N ASP A 265 -11.05 -10.68 26.29
CA ASP A 265 -11.88 -10.48 27.48
C ASP A 265 -10.98 -10.29 28.73
N THR A 266 -9.92 -11.11 28.88
CA THR A 266 -8.91 -10.95 29.94
C THR A 266 -8.17 -9.61 29.86
N LEU A 267 -7.82 -9.14 28.67
CA LEU A 267 -7.20 -7.83 28.48
C LEU A 267 -8.16 -6.69 28.82
N LYS A 268 -9.45 -6.82 28.45
CA LYS A 268 -10.50 -5.83 28.68
C LYS A 268 -10.78 -5.63 30.17
N GLU A 269 -10.72 -6.69 30.97
CA GLU A 269 -10.87 -6.61 32.45
C GLU A 269 -9.80 -5.73 33.08
N LYS A 270 -8.55 -5.85 32.59
CA LYS A 270 -7.39 -5.08 33.08
C LYS A 270 -7.28 -3.69 32.47
N ASN A 271 -7.84 -3.51 31.27
CA ASN A 271 -7.74 -2.30 30.47
C ASN A 271 -9.12 -1.92 29.90
N PRO A 272 -10.03 -1.35 30.71
CA PRO A 272 -11.41 -1.04 30.28
C PRO A 272 -11.50 -0.12 29.05
N GLU A 273 -10.47 0.71 28.81
CA GLU A 273 -10.40 1.67 27.71
C GLU A 273 -10.04 1.03 26.35
N ILE A 274 -9.62 -0.27 26.33
CA ILE A 274 -9.18 -0.91 25.10
C ILE A 274 -10.35 -1.01 24.11
N LYS A 275 -10.16 -0.45 22.94
CA LYS A 275 -11.11 -0.55 21.82
C LYS A 275 -10.91 -1.88 21.09
N SER A 276 -11.97 -2.32 20.40
CA SER A 276 -11.90 -3.54 19.61
C SER A 276 -12.87 -3.48 18.44
N TYR A 277 -12.60 -4.32 17.45
CA TYR A 277 -13.46 -4.50 16.29
C TYR A 277 -13.66 -6.00 16.06
N PRO A 278 -14.85 -6.41 15.59
CA PRO A 278 -15.07 -7.80 15.23
C PRO A 278 -14.13 -8.23 14.08
N ALA A 279 -13.66 -9.45 14.16
CA ALA A 279 -12.92 -10.11 13.10
C ALA A 279 -13.65 -11.38 12.67
N ALA A 280 -13.13 -12.08 11.64
CA ALA A 280 -13.68 -13.35 11.22
C ALA A 280 -13.61 -14.39 12.35
N ASP A 281 -14.47 -15.41 12.29
CA ASP A 281 -14.50 -16.57 13.17
C ASP A 281 -14.66 -16.25 14.67
N GLY A 282 -15.33 -15.11 14.97
CA GLY A 282 -15.56 -14.68 16.35
C GLY A 282 -14.34 -14.14 17.09
N ARG A 283 -13.20 -14.00 16.40
CA ARG A 283 -12.01 -13.36 16.94
C ARG A 283 -12.16 -11.85 17.01
N ILE A 284 -11.23 -11.21 17.70
CA ILE A 284 -11.26 -9.78 17.98
C ILE A 284 -10.01 -9.11 17.40
N LYS A 285 -10.21 -8.07 16.61
CA LYS A 285 -9.14 -7.19 16.13
C LYS A 285 -8.91 -6.06 17.12
N VAL A 286 -7.68 -5.96 17.62
CA VAL A 286 -7.25 -4.96 18.62
C VAL A 286 -6.43 -3.89 17.91
N PRO A 287 -6.67 -2.58 18.18
CA PRO A 287 -5.83 -1.52 17.60
C PRO A 287 -4.40 -1.59 18.13
N ALA A 288 -3.46 -1.91 17.24
CA ALA A 288 -2.03 -1.92 17.59
C ALA A 288 -1.54 -0.55 18.07
N GLY A 289 -2.10 0.55 17.53
CA GLY A 289 -1.80 1.90 18.00
C GLY A 289 -2.10 2.09 19.48
N TRP A 290 -3.19 1.53 19.99
CA TRP A 290 -3.51 1.57 21.42
C TRP A 290 -2.50 0.77 22.26
N LEU A 291 -2.13 -0.44 21.82
CA LEU A 291 -1.15 -1.28 22.50
C LEU A 291 0.21 -0.58 22.62
N ILE A 292 0.63 0.10 21.57
CA ILE A 292 1.92 0.82 21.51
C ILE A 292 1.86 2.10 22.35
N GLU A 293 0.76 2.86 22.26
CA GLU A 293 0.56 4.10 23.01
C GLU A 293 0.47 3.86 24.51
N SER A 294 -0.24 2.84 24.96
CA SER A 294 -0.39 2.48 26.39
C SER A 294 0.94 2.10 27.06
N LEU A 295 1.95 1.70 26.28
CA LEU A 295 3.31 1.40 26.74
C LEU A 295 4.26 2.59 26.65
N GLY A 296 3.74 3.80 26.36
CA GLY A 296 4.51 5.03 26.34
C GLY A 296 5.42 5.20 25.12
N TRP A 297 5.17 4.48 24.03
CA TRP A 297 5.95 4.62 22.81
C TRP A 297 5.52 5.82 21.96
N LYS A 298 4.27 6.26 22.01
CA LYS A 298 3.77 7.39 21.23
C LYS A 298 4.55 8.66 21.49
N GLY A 299 5.12 9.24 20.43
CA GLY A 299 5.97 10.43 20.51
C GLY A 299 7.37 10.19 21.07
N LYS A 300 7.72 8.95 21.43
CA LYS A 300 9.04 8.63 21.94
C LYS A 300 10.08 8.61 20.81
N ARG A 301 11.12 9.44 20.95
CA ARG A 301 12.28 9.48 20.07
C ARG A 301 13.39 8.57 20.61
N VAL A 302 14.02 7.81 19.71
CA VAL A 302 15.18 6.95 20.00
C VAL A 302 16.24 7.23 18.92
N GLY A 303 17.30 7.93 19.26
CA GLY A 303 18.31 8.35 18.28
C GLY A 303 17.72 9.22 17.17
N ASN A 304 17.90 8.77 15.92
CA ASN A 304 17.37 9.44 14.73
C ASN A 304 16.00 8.94 14.29
N THR A 305 15.39 8.03 15.04
CA THR A 305 14.07 7.45 14.75
C THR A 305 13.12 7.62 15.94
N GLY A 306 11.87 7.25 15.80
CA GLY A 306 10.89 7.27 16.89
C GLY A 306 9.49 6.86 16.42
N SER A 307 8.56 6.78 17.38
CA SER A 307 7.13 6.67 17.10
C SER A 307 6.51 8.06 17.03
N HIS A 308 5.69 8.29 16.00
CA HIS A 308 5.12 9.62 15.75
C HIS A 308 4.21 10.11 16.88
N ALA A 309 4.28 11.42 17.17
CA ALA A 309 3.56 12.02 18.30
C ALA A 309 2.03 11.96 18.21
N LYS A 310 1.47 11.93 16.99
CA LYS A 310 0.01 11.87 16.78
C LYS A 310 -0.48 10.47 16.47
N GLN A 311 0.38 9.54 16.02
CA GLN A 311 0.01 8.18 15.63
C GLN A 311 1.11 7.17 16.00
N ALA A 312 0.87 6.41 17.07
CA ALA A 312 1.84 5.49 17.64
C ALA A 312 2.30 4.37 16.67
N LEU A 313 1.44 4.01 15.69
CA LEU A 313 1.76 3.02 14.65
C LEU A 313 2.79 3.49 13.63
N VAL A 314 3.02 4.80 13.51
CA VAL A 314 3.92 5.35 12.48
C VAL A 314 5.30 5.53 13.07
N LEU A 315 6.26 4.75 12.59
CA LEU A 315 7.67 4.95 12.87
C LEU A 315 8.24 5.97 11.89
N VAL A 316 9.09 6.86 12.39
CA VAL A 316 9.57 8.02 11.64
C VAL A 316 11.09 8.12 11.63
N ASN A 317 11.63 8.68 10.55
CA ASN A 317 13.02 9.10 10.41
C ASN A 317 13.10 10.62 10.66
N TYR A 318 13.76 11.04 11.74
CA TYR A 318 13.98 12.46 12.06
C TYR A 318 15.14 13.11 11.27
N GLY A 319 15.61 12.42 10.24
CA GLY A 319 16.79 12.75 9.44
C GLY A 319 18.01 11.92 9.89
N ASN A 320 18.75 11.45 8.90
CA ASN A 320 19.97 10.63 9.07
C ASN A 320 19.77 9.29 9.80
N ALA A 321 18.55 8.78 9.98
CA ALA A 321 18.34 7.43 10.48
C ALA A 321 18.89 6.40 9.47
N GLN A 322 19.49 5.34 10.00
CA GLN A 322 19.79 4.14 9.24
C GLN A 322 18.62 3.18 9.36
N GLY A 323 18.41 2.35 8.32
CA GLY A 323 17.27 1.42 8.32
C GLY A 323 17.26 0.46 9.49
N HIS A 324 18.43 -0.01 9.94
CA HIS A 324 18.55 -0.88 11.14
C HIS A 324 18.08 -0.15 12.43
N GLU A 325 18.26 1.16 12.57
CA GLU A 325 17.77 1.90 13.76
C GLU A 325 16.23 1.87 13.83
N VAL A 326 15.55 1.98 12.66
CA VAL A 326 14.08 1.87 12.59
C VAL A 326 13.63 0.44 12.88
N TYR A 327 14.37 -0.56 12.36
CA TYR A 327 14.10 -1.97 12.61
C TYR A 327 14.26 -2.33 14.08
N ASP A 328 15.34 -1.89 14.73
CA ASP A 328 15.61 -2.13 16.14
C ASP A 328 14.54 -1.49 17.05
N LEU A 329 14.09 -0.26 16.70
CA LEU A 329 12.95 0.36 17.37
C LEU A 329 11.68 -0.48 17.21
N ALA A 330 11.40 -0.99 16.01
CA ALA A 330 10.25 -1.85 15.78
C ALA A 330 10.32 -3.14 16.61
N LYS A 331 11.49 -3.77 16.69
CA LYS A 331 11.73 -4.96 17.53
C LYS A 331 11.55 -4.67 19.02
N ALA A 332 12.01 -3.52 19.50
CA ALA A 332 11.81 -3.09 20.88
C ALA A 332 10.32 -2.90 21.21
N ILE A 333 9.55 -2.31 20.27
CA ILE A 333 8.10 -2.16 20.41
C ILE A 333 7.40 -3.53 20.42
N GLN A 334 7.73 -4.43 19.46
CA GLN A 334 7.19 -5.79 19.43
C GLN A 334 7.43 -6.50 20.77
N LYS A 335 8.66 -6.47 21.27
CA LYS A 335 9.02 -7.10 22.54
C LYS A 335 8.21 -6.52 23.71
N SER A 336 8.09 -5.20 23.78
CA SER A 336 7.34 -4.50 24.82
C SER A 336 5.85 -4.92 24.85
N VAL A 337 5.23 -5.03 23.66
CA VAL A 337 3.83 -5.47 23.53
C VAL A 337 3.68 -6.96 23.89
N LEU A 338 4.58 -7.80 23.41
CA LEU A 338 4.58 -9.23 23.71
C LEU A 338 4.74 -9.48 25.22
N ASP A 339 5.72 -8.83 25.86
CA ASP A 339 6.00 -9.00 27.29
C ASP A 339 4.79 -8.58 28.16
N THR A 340 4.05 -7.53 27.74
CA THR A 340 2.96 -6.97 28.56
C THR A 340 1.60 -7.61 28.26
N TYR A 341 1.29 -7.78 26.98
CA TYR A 341 -0.04 -8.19 26.54
C TYR A 341 -0.12 -9.62 26.00
N GLN A 342 1.02 -10.31 25.86
CA GLN A 342 1.14 -11.63 25.21
C GLN A 342 0.56 -11.59 23.77
N ILE A 343 0.75 -10.47 23.09
CA ILE A 343 0.35 -10.27 21.68
C ILE A 343 1.60 -10.07 20.86
N ASP A 344 1.78 -10.90 19.84
CA ASP A 344 2.83 -10.70 18.83
C ASP A 344 2.36 -9.75 17.75
N LEU A 345 3.04 -8.60 17.59
CA LEU A 345 2.74 -7.64 16.55
C LEU A 345 3.43 -8.03 15.24
N GLU A 346 2.65 -8.17 14.19
CA GLU A 346 3.19 -8.38 12.83
C GLU A 346 3.53 -7.05 12.17
N MET A 347 4.75 -6.94 11.61
CA MET A 347 5.13 -5.79 10.79
C MET A 347 4.35 -5.81 9.47
N GLU A 348 3.71 -4.69 9.12
CA GLU A 348 3.06 -4.50 7.82
C GLU A 348 4.06 -4.06 6.76
N VAL A 349 5.10 -3.33 7.17
CA VAL A 349 6.19 -2.86 6.32
C VAL A 349 7.11 -4.03 5.92
N ASN A 350 7.49 -4.08 4.65
CA ASN A 350 8.44 -5.07 4.15
C ASN A 350 9.87 -4.64 4.52
N VAL A 351 10.56 -5.45 5.30
CA VAL A 351 11.96 -5.22 5.68
C VAL A 351 12.87 -5.90 4.67
N VAL A 352 13.85 -5.16 4.15
CA VAL A 352 14.84 -5.60 3.14
C VAL A 352 16.23 -5.20 3.57
#